data_dd942af0074473a6e8f6a0d555e8fd68
#
_entry.id   dd942af0074473a6e8f6a0d555e8fd68
#
_cell.length_a   1.000
_cell.length_b   1.000
_cell.length_c   1.000
_cell.angle_alpha   90.00
_cell.angle_beta   90.00
_cell.angle_gamma   90.00
#
_symmetry.space_group_name_H-M   'P 1'
#
loop_
_entity.id
_entity.type
_entity.pdbx_description
1 polymer ?
#
loop_
_entity_poly.entity_id
_entity_poly.type
_entity_poly.pdbx_seq_one_letter_code
_entity_poly.pdbx_strand_id
1 'polypeptide(L)'
;MVWRLASYLTQTLPAEAAHNVDVKALSLGLGPAPSVPSLPVKVGAMRWPNPLGLAAGFDKNAEAYHGAHKLGFGAVEVGTITPLAQPGNPKPRVFRLPEDQAVINRYGFNGKGMAYAAKQLAKRRSDMILGVNIGANKLSEDKAQDYHKTAAFLAGYADYITVNISSPNTPGLRDLQDGKALQDTLAATFAGLAEAAETKPVFVKLAPDLTATALVQSMEAALQFDIAGFILTNTTIARPAHLQSRYQSEQGGLSGRPVKAFSEASVATAMTFIKEQNASCDVIAVGGIETGQDVLMRLALGASATQLYSALSLQGPDLPARILTDIAAFCDRHHITSLSEIIGTAATIEEARAFAAR
;
A
#
# COMPACT_ATOMS: atom_id res chain seq x y z
N MET A 1 11.16 12.85 21.25
CA MET A 1 10.23 13.79 21.92
C MET A 1 9.69 14.85 20.96
N VAL A 2 10.55 15.60 20.25
CA VAL A 2 10.17 16.69 19.33
C VAL A 2 9.16 16.26 18.25
N TRP A 3 9.40 15.14 17.59
CA TRP A 3 8.55 14.64 16.49
C TRP A 3 7.15 14.18 16.94
N ARG A 4 7.01 13.67 18.18
CA ARG A 4 5.70 13.34 18.75
C ARG A 4 4.91 14.60 19.06
N LEU A 5 5.56 15.65 19.57
CA LEU A 5 4.92 16.94 19.79
C LEU A 5 4.48 17.57 18.46
N ALA A 6 5.34 17.55 17.43
CA ALA A 6 5.00 18.03 16.10
C ALA A 6 3.79 17.28 15.51
N SER A 7 3.77 15.94 15.63
CA SER A 7 2.63 15.11 15.21
C SER A 7 1.36 15.45 15.98
N TYR A 8 1.43 15.66 17.28
CA TYR A 8 0.29 16.09 18.09
C TYR A 8 -0.27 17.45 17.61
N LEU A 9 0.61 18.40 17.31
CA LEU A 9 0.20 19.70 16.79
C LEU A 9 -0.46 19.60 15.41
N THR A 10 0.07 18.76 14.50
CA THR A 10 -0.57 18.57 13.18
C THR A 10 -1.93 17.88 13.30
N GLN A 11 -2.14 17.05 14.33
CA GLN A 11 -3.45 16.41 14.59
C GLN A 11 -4.55 17.40 14.99
N THR A 12 -4.23 18.60 15.44
CA THR A 12 -5.23 19.66 15.73
C THR A 12 -5.78 20.30 14.44
N LEU A 13 -5.07 20.15 13.31
CA LEU A 13 -5.50 20.67 12.03
C LEU A 13 -6.58 19.77 11.37
N PRO A 14 -7.41 20.30 10.44
CA PRO A 14 -8.24 19.45 9.59
C PRO A 14 -7.41 18.35 8.91
N ALA A 15 -7.97 17.14 8.77
CA ALA A 15 -7.21 15.95 8.37
C ALA A 15 -6.40 16.10 7.07
N GLU A 16 -6.99 16.72 6.03
CA GLU A 16 -6.28 16.96 4.76
C GLU A 16 -5.20 18.05 4.89
N ALA A 17 -5.42 19.06 5.72
CA ALA A 17 -4.42 20.10 5.98
C ALA A 17 -3.20 19.53 6.72
N ALA A 18 -3.42 18.71 7.74
CA ALA A 18 -2.35 18.01 8.44
C ALA A 18 -1.54 17.14 7.50
N HIS A 19 -2.20 16.32 6.67
CA HIS A 19 -1.53 15.51 5.66
C HIS A 19 -0.65 16.34 4.73
N ASN A 20 -1.14 17.48 4.24
CA ASN A 20 -0.36 18.37 3.37
C ASN A 20 0.87 18.98 4.08
N VAL A 21 0.75 19.28 5.39
CA VAL A 21 1.87 19.74 6.21
C VAL A 21 2.91 18.63 6.36
N ASP A 22 2.48 17.39 6.64
CA ASP A 22 3.37 16.24 6.79
C ASP A 22 4.13 15.94 5.48
N VAL A 23 3.42 15.90 4.34
CA VAL A 23 4.04 15.73 3.01
C VAL A 23 5.03 16.85 2.73
N LYS A 24 4.67 18.10 3.02
CA LYS A 24 5.57 19.25 2.81
C LYS A 24 6.80 19.18 3.71
N ALA A 25 6.65 18.83 4.98
CA ALA A 25 7.77 18.67 5.89
C ALA A 25 8.75 17.60 5.39
N LEU A 26 8.22 16.41 5.03
CA LEU A 26 9.05 15.33 4.48
C LEU A 26 9.70 15.70 3.13
N SER A 27 9.02 16.46 2.28
CA SER A 27 9.59 16.94 1.01
C SER A 27 10.78 17.89 1.20
N LEU A 28 10.84 18.56 2.34
CA LEU A 28 11.95 19.42 2.77
C LEU A 28 13.04 18.65 3.56
N GLY A 29 12.87 17.32 3.70
CA GLY A 29 13.77 16.50 4.49
C GLY A 29 13.61 16.65 6.00
N LEU A 30 12.52 17.28 6.46
CA LEU A 30 12.19 17.43 7.88
C LEU A 30 11.48 16.17 8.37
N GLY A 31 12.06 15.50 9.37
CA GLY A 31 11.53 14.26 9.93
C GLY A 31 12.62 13.50 10.68
N PRO A 32 12.27 12.50 11.48
CA PRO A 32 13.26 11.62 12.09
C PRO A 32 13.97 10.80 11.01
N ALA A 33 15.23 10.49 11.25
CA ALA A 33 16.03 9.57 10.44
C ALA A 33 16.66 8.53 11.39
N PRO A 34 15.87 7.63 11.97
CA PRO A 34 16.36 6.65 12.92
C PRO A 34 17.24 5.61 12.23
N SER A 35 18.22 5.09 12.95
CA SER A 35 18.82 3.81 12.58
C SER A 35 17.81 2.70 12.86
N VAL A 36 17.52 1.88 11.87
CA VAL A 36 16.59 0.76 12.00
C VAL A 36 17.31 -0.57 11.82
N PRO A 37 16.83 -1.66 12.45
CA PRO A 37 17.37 -3.00 12.25
C PRO A 37 17.32 -3.42 10.78
N SER A 38 18.36 -4.13 10.32
CA SER A 38 18.35 -4.78 9.00
C SER A 38 17.57 -6.10 9.11
N LEU A 39 16.43 -6.16 8.43
CA LEU A 39 15.50 -7.29 8.43
C LEU A 39 15.10 -7.63 6.99
N PRO A 40 16.06 -8.05 6.14
CA PRO A 40 15.82 -8.15 4.71
C PRO A 40 14.78 -9.21 4.37
N VAL A 41 13.94 -8.88 3.37
CA VAL A 41 12.97 -9.81 2.76
C VAL A 41 13.08 -9.77 1.24
N LYS A 42 12.68 -10.87 0.60
CA LYS A 42 12.54 -10.93 -0.86
C LYS A 42 11.08 -10.60 -1.22
N VAL A 43 10.89 -9.71 -2.21
CA VAL A 43 9.58 -9.33 -2.75
C VAL A 43 9.69 -9.28 -4.27
N GLY A 44 9.11 -10.24 -4.97
CA GLY A 44 9.39 -10.45 -6.39
C GLY A 44 10.89 -10.73 -6.61
N ALA A 45 11.46 -10.02 -7.56
CA ALA A 45 12.91 -10.05 -7.81
C ALA A 45 13.70 -9.06 -6.91
N MET A 46 13.00 -8.26 -6.08
CA MET A 46 13.60 -7.21 -5.27
C MET A 46 14.00 -7.73 -3.88
N ARG A 47 15.04 -7.12 -3.31
CA ARG A 47 15.42 -7.32 -1.92
C ARG A 47 15.13 -6.05 -1.14
N TRP A 48 14.06 -6.05 -0.34
CA TRP A 48 13.76 -4.96 0.57
C TRP A 48 14.66 -5.05 1.81
N PRO A 49 15.16 -3.93 2.35
CA PRO A 49 16.01 -3.94 3.53
C PRO A 49 15.28 -4.32 4.82
N ASN A 50 13.94 -4.22 4.82
CA ASN A 50 13.06 -4.68 5.89
C ASN A 50 11.64 -4.90 5.36
N PRO A 51 10.74 -5.62 6.09
CA PRO A 51 9.43 -6.03 5.61
C PRO A 51 8.36 -4.93 5.61
N LEU A 52 8.70 -3.68 5.95
CA LEU A 52 7.71 -2.61 6.14
C LEU A 52 7.81 -1.56 5.04
N GLY A 53 6.76 -1.40 4.24
CA GLY A 53 6.62 -0.36 3.22
C GLY A 53 5.65 0.75 3.60
N LEU A 54 5.82 1.92 2.98
CA LEU A 54 4.80 2.97 2.97
C LEU A 54 3.85 2.76 1.80
N ALA A 55 2.55 2.62 2.09
CA ALA A 55 1.53 2.40 1.08
C ALA A 55 1.24 3.66 0.24
N ALA A 56 0.82 3.45 -1.00
CA ALA A 56 0.30 4.51 -1.87
C ALA A 56 -0.84 5.31 -1.21
N GLY A 57 -0.97 6.56 -1.63
CA GLY A 57 -1.96 7.51 -1.10
C GLY A 57 -1.37 8.51 -0.12
N PHE A 58 -0.22 8.22 0.49
CA PHE A 58 0.51 9.21 1.28
C PHE A 58 1.18 10.24 0.37
N ASP A 59 2.09 9.83 -0.48
CA ASP A 59 2.78 10.70 -1.43
C ASP A 59 2.18 10.57 -2.84
N LYS A 60 1.12 11.34 -3.10
CA LYS A 60 0.34 11.24 -4.34
C LYS A 60 1.04 11.79 -5.59
N ASN A 61 2.07 12.61 -5.40
CA ASN A 61 2.76 13.34 -6.48
C ASN A 61 4.26 13.06 -6.53
N ALA A 62 4.76 12.11 -5.76
CA ALA A 62 6.18 11.81 -5.60
C ALA A 62 7.00 13.01 -5.08
N GLU A 63 6.47 13.74 -4.10
CA GLU A 63 7.12 14.93 -3.53
C GLU A 63 7.88 14.64 -2.22
N ALA A 64 7.49 13.60 -1.48
CA ALA A 64 7.94 13.33 -0.12
C ALA A 64 8.66 11.97 0.05
N TYR A 65 8.76 11.16 -0.99
CA TYR A 65 9.27 9.77 -0.90
C TYR A 65 10.69 9.67 -0.32
N HIS A 66 11.58 10.63 -0.58
CA HIS A 66 12.90 10.67 0.05
C HIS A 66 12.84 10.86 1.57
N GLY A 67 11.97 11.77 2.04
CA GLY A 67 11.76 12.00 3.46
C GLY A 67 11.06 10.81 4.12
N ALA A 68 10.10 10.21 3.42
CA ALA A 68 9.41 9.02 3.88
C ALA A 68 10.36 7.81 4.03
N HIS A 69 11.24 7.59 3.05
CA HIS A 69 12.26 6.53 3.14
C HIS A 69 13.16 6.69 4.40
N LYS A 70 13.55 7.92 4.74
CA LYS A 70 14.35 8.20 5.93
C LYS A 70 13.66 7.85 7.25
N LEU A 71 12.33 7.67 7.27
CA LEU A 71 11.62 7.21 8.47
C LEU A 71 11.91 5.74 8.79
N GLY A 72 12.57 5.01 7.90
CA GLY A 72 12.96 3.61 8.08
C GLY A 72 12.16 2.61 7.26
N PHE A 73 11.30 3.04 6.34
CA PHE A 73 10.59 2.14 5.44
C PHE A 73 11.54 1.42 4.48
N GLY A 74 11.34 0.10 4.31
CA GLY A 74 12.08 -0.73 3.36
C GLY A 74 11.72 -0.46 1.90
N ALA A 75 10.47 0.00 1.65
CA ALA A 75 10.02 0.48 0.36
C ALA A 75 9.03 1.65 0.53
N VAL A 76 8.96 2.51 -0.47
CA VAL A 76 7.96 3.59 -0.52
C VAL A 76 7.17 3.47 -1.81
N GLU A 77 5.83 3.45 -1.73
CA GLU A 77 4.95 3.46 -2.88
C GLU A 77 4.31 4.84 -3.04
N VAL A 78 4.59 5.50 -4.17
CA VAL A 78 4.02 6.81 -4.51
C VAL A 78 2.78 6.66 -5.38
N GLY A 79 1.92 7.67 -5.38
CA GLY A 79 0.69 7.68 -6.18
C GLY A 79 -0.56 7.53 -5.31
N THR A 80 -1.73 7.23 -5.91
CA THR A 80 -1.94 6.81 -7.31
C THR A 80 -1.69 7.97 -8.26
N ILE A 81 -0.89 7.72 -9.29
CA ILE A 81 -0.59 8.67 -10.35
C ILE A 81 -1.50 8.37 -11.54
N THR A 82 -2.13 9.40 -12.08
CA THR A 82 -2.97 9.34 -13.28
C THR A 82 -2.29 10.05 -14.45
N PRO A 83 -2.63 9.76 -15.72
CA PRO A 83 -2.04 10.44 -16.86
C PRO A 83 -2.11 11.96 -16.76
N LEU A 84 -3.31 12.49 -16.48
CA LEU A 84 -3.58 13.92 -16.37
C LEU A 84 -3.74 14.34 -14.91
N ALA A 85 -3.40 15.59 -14.62
CA ALA A 85 -3.75 16.22 -13.35
C ALA A 85 -5.26 16.28 -13.15
N GLN A 86 -5.71 16.05 -11.91
CA GLN A 86 -7.12 16.18 -11.57
C GLN A 86 -7.33 16.62 -10.12
N PRO A 87 -8.38 17.39 -9.81
CA PRO A 87 -8.59 17.96 -8.47
C PRO A 87 -9.06 16.90 -7.45
N GLY A 88 -9.59 15.77 -7.93
CA GLY A 88 -10.27 14.78 -7.11
C GLY A 88 -11.69 15.20 -6.73
N ASN A 89 -12.24 14.58 -5.69
CA ASN A 89 -13.59 14.84 -5.21
C ASN A 89 -13.66 16.13 -4.38
N PRO A 90 -14.86 16.76 -4.23
CA PRO A 90 -15.07 17.94 -3.41
C PRO A 90 -14.65 17.73 -1.94
N LYS A 91 -14.20 18.81 -1.30
CA LYS A 91 -13.91 18.85 0.15
C LYS A 91 -15.17 19.16 0.95
N PRO A 92 -15.26 18.68 2.24
CA PRO A 92 -14.30 17.86 2.95
C PRO A 92 -14.31 16.41 2.46
N ARG A 93 -13.15 15.79 2.41
CA ARG A 93 -12.96 14.46 1.82
C ARG A 93 -12.03 13.53 2.59
N VAL A 94 -11.63 13.96 3.79
CA VAL A 94 -10.80 13.16 4.72
C VAL A 94 -11.30 13.37 6.13
N PHE A 95 -11.55 12.29 6.84
CA PHE A 95 -12.08 12.29 8.20
C PHE A 95 -11.25 11.35 9.06
N ARG A 96 -10.70 11.87 10.15
CA ARG A 96 -10.04 11.04 11.17
C ARG A 96 -11.08 10.53 12.16
N LEU A 97 -10.94 9.27 12.50
CA LEU A 97 -11.73 8.54 13.48
C LEU A 97 -10.78 8.07 14.60
N PRO A 98 -10.36 8.99 15.51
CA PRO A 98 -9.36 8.64 16.52
C PRO A 98 -9.80 7.52 17.46
N GLU A 99 -11.09 7.49 17.82
CA GLU A 99 -11.70 6.48 18.68
C GLU A 99 -11.54 5.08 18.08
N ASP A 100 -11.59 5.00 16.75
CA ASP A 100 -11.51 3.76 15.98
C ASP A 100 -10.11 3.48 15.41
N GLN A 101 -9.14 4.33 15.69
CA GLN A 101 -7.80 4.31 15.05
C GLN A 101 -7.93 4.17 13.53
N ALA A 102 -8.74 5.02 12.91
CA ALA A 102 -9.17 4.91 11.53
C ALA A 102 -9.19 6.25 10.79
N VAL A 103 -9.28 6.15 9.46
CA VAL A 103 -9.46 7.29 8.56
C VAL A 103 -10.48 6.90 7.49
N ILE A 104 -11.45 7.77 7.22
CA ILE A 104 -12.29 7.69 6.03
C ILE A 104 -11.81 8.73 5.03
N ASN A 105 -11.62 8.31 3.76
CA ASN A 105 -11.26 9.22 2.70
C ASN A 105 -12.07 8.97 1.42
N ARG A 106 -12.29 10.05 0.67
CA ARG A 106 -12.90 10.05 -0.65
C ARG A 106 -12.15 10.97 -1.63
N TYR A 107 -10.82 10.82 -1.66
CA TYR A 107 -9.96 11.70 -2.46
C TYR A 107 -10.27 11.71 -3.97
N GLY A 108 -10.54 10.54 -4.60
CA GLY A 108 -10.83 10.42 -6.03
C GLY A 108 -9.60 10.70 -6.90
N PHE A 109 -8.44 10.18 -6.50
CA PHE A 109 -7.16 10.30 -7.21
C PHE A 109 -6.76 11.75 -7.53
N ASN A 110 -6.89 12.65 -6.54
CA ASN A 110 -6.35 13.99 -6.69
C ASN A 110 -4.83 13.97 -6.88
N GLY A 111 -4.36 14.61 -7.93
CA GLY A 111 -2.93 14.59 -8.26
C GLY A 111 -2.57 15.57 -9.37
N LYS A 112 -1.26 15.76 -9.55
CA LYS A 112 -0.67 16.67 -10.53
C LYS A 112 -0.34 15.99 -11.87
N GLY A 113 -0.71 14.71 -12.03
CA GLY A 113 -0.50 13.92 -13.23
C GLY A 113 0.92 13.36 -13.41
N MET A 114 1.06 12.47 -14.39
CA MET A 114 2.30 11.72 -14.61
C MET A 114 3.50 12.62 -14.98
N ALA A 115 3.28 13.67 -15.76
CA ALA A 115 4.36 14.58 -16.17
C ALA A 115 4.98 15.33 -14.98
N TYR A 116 4.17 15.71 -13.98
CA TYR A 116 4.68 16.30 -12.75
C TYR A 116 5.42 15.26 -11.90
N ALA A 117 4.83 14.07 -11.73
CA ALA A 117 5.44 13.01 -10.96
C ALA A 117 6.81 12.60 -11.53
N ALA A 118 6.96 12.46 -12.85
CA ALA A 118 8.23 12.15 -13.50
C ALA A 118 9.33 13.18 -13.17
N LYS A 119 9.00 14.48 -13.15
CA LYS A 119 9.96 15.53 -12.75
C LYS A 119 10.44 15.38 -11.30
N GLN A 120 9.61 14.85 -10.41
CA GLN A 120 10.02 14.58 -9.05
C GLN A 120 10.84 13.30 -8.96
N LEU A 121 10.39 12.24 -9.65
CA LEU A 121 11.02 10.92 -9.69
C LEU A 121 12.40 10.93 -10.34
N ALA A 122 12.65 11.83 -11.30
CA ALA A 122 13.97 12.05 -11.89
C ALA A 122 15.05 12.45 -10.87
N LYS A 123 14.66 12.87 -9.66
CA LYS A 123 15.56 13.20 -8.53
C LYS A 123 15.83 12.00 -7.63
N ARG A 124 15.34 10.82 -7.99
CA ARG A 124 15.44 9.61 -7.19
C ARG A 124 16.89 9.22 -6.93
N ARG A 125 17.17 8.77 -5.71
CA ARG A 125 18.43 8.14 -5.31
C ARG A 125 18.32 6.62 -5.49
N SER A 126 19.43 5.98 -5.78
CA SER A 126 19.48 4.54 -6.05
C SER A 126 19.43 3.65 -4.80
N ASP A 127 19.44 4.24 -3.60
CA ASP A 127 19.52 3.53 -2.32
C ASP A 127 18.15 3.15 -1.71
N MET A 128 17.07 3.23 -2.49
CA MET A 128 15.71 2.98 -2.02
C MET A 128 14.89 2.14 -3.01
N ILE A 129 14.01 1.31 -2.48
CA ILE A 129 12.98 0.63 -3.26
C ILE A 129 11.77 1.55 -3.42
N LEU A 130 11.41 1.84 -4.66
CA LEU A 130 10.36 2.77 -5.00
C LEU A 130 9.31 2.14 -5.92
N GLY A 131 8.09 2.01 -5.42
CA GLY A 131 6.93 1.62 -6.21
C GLY A 131 6.20 2.83 -6.78
N VAL A 132 5.68 2.67 -7.98
CA VAL A 132 4.79 3.65 -8.60
C VAL A 132 3.40 3.03 -8.79
N ASN A 133 2.44 3.55 -8.03
CA ASN A 133 1.04 3.15 -8.11
C ASN A 133 0.35 3.97 -9.21
N ILE A 134 -0.24 3.29 -10.18
CA ILE A 134 -0.88 3.90 -11.34
C ILE A 134 -2.39 3.64 -11.36
N GLY A 135 -3.13 4.56 -11.95
CA GLY A 135 -4.58 4.46 -12.07
C GLY A 135 -5.14 5.35 -13.17
N ALA A 136 -6.42 5.13 -13.51
CA ALA A 136 -7.10 5.91 -14.53
C ALA A 136 -7.60 7.26 -14.02
N ASN A 137 -7.67 8.25 -14.89
CA ASN A 137 -8.37 9.49 -14.64
C ASN A 137 -9.88 9.24 -14.43
N LYS A 138 -10.51 10.06 -13.59
CA LYS A 138 -11.94 9.91 -13.23
C LYS A 138 -12.87 10.01 -14.44
N LEU A 139 -12.56 10.89 -15.39
CA LEU A 139 -13.35 11.15 -16.59
C LEU A 139 -12.78 10.44 -17.83
N SER A 140 -11.89 9.47 -17.67
CA SER A 140 -11.35 8.72 -18.80
C SER A 140 -12.42 7.83 -19.41
N GLU A 141 -12.58 7.90 -20.72
CA GLU A 141 -13.44 7.02 -21.51
C GLU A 141 -12.79 5.66 -21.73
N ASP A 142 -11.46 5.63 -21.87
CA ASP A 142 -10.66 4.42 -21.98
C ASP A 142 -9.67 4.31 -20.80
N LYS A 143 -10.13 3.62 -19.74
CA LYS A 143 -9.32 3.44 -18.54
C LYS A 143 -8.08 2.58 -18.80
N ALA A 144 -8.18 1.55 -19.64
CA ALA A 144 -7.05 0.68 -19.94
C ALA A 144 -5.90 1.47 -20.61
N GLN A 145 -6.23 2.36 -21.54
CA GLN A 145 -5.26 3.25 -22.18
C GLN A 145 -4.57 4.21 -21.16
N ASP A 146 -5.23 4.58 -20.08
CA ASP A 146 -4.61 5.37 -19.02
C ASP A 146 -3.51 4.59 -18.29
N TYR A 147 -3.72 3.30 -18.03
CA TYR A 147 -2.69 2.44 -17.45
C TYR A 147 -1.51 2.24 -18.39
N HIS A 148 -1.78 2.01 -19.69
CA HIS A 148 -0.74 1.95 -20.72
C HIS A 148 0.15 3.19 -20.72
N LYS A 149 -0.45 4.38 -20.88
CA LYS A 149 0.27 5.67 -20.94
C LYS A 149 1.11 5.90 -19.68
N THR A 150 0.53 5.62 -18.50
CA THR A 150 1.21 5.88 -17.24
C THR A 150 2.34 4.87 -17.00
N ALA A 151 2.15 3.61 -17.35
CA ALA A 151 3.19 2.59 -17.28
C ALA A 151 4.36 2.93 -18.23
N ALA A 152 4.09 3.22 -19.50
CA ALA A 152 5.11 3.61 -20.48
C ALA A 152 5.92 4.83 -20.02
N PHE A 153 5.24 5.82 -19.44
CA PHE A 153 5.88 7.09 -19.07
C PHE A 153 6.69 7.01 -17.77
N LEU A 154 6.29 6.15 -16.82
CA LEU A 154 6.88 6.13 -15.46
C LEU A 154 7.75 4.90 -15.16
N ALA A 155 7.75 3.87 -16.02
CA ALA A 155 8.47 2.62 -15.77
C ALA A 155 9.96 2.83 -15.43
N GLY A 156 10.67 3.70 -16.18
CA GLY A 156 12.10 3.98 -15.96
C GLY A 156 12.44 4.61 -14.61
N TYR A 157 11.43 5.11 -13.87
CA TYR A 157 11.61 5.72 -12.56
C TYR A 157 11.28 4.78 -11.39
N ALA A 158 10.71 3.61 -11.64
CA ALA A 158 10.20 2.70 -10.62
C ALA A 158 11.04 1.43 -10.50
N ASP A 159 11.04 0.79 -9.31
CA ASP A 159 11.50 -0.59 -9.14
C ASP A 159 10.34 -1.57 -9.36
N TYR A 160 9.10 -1.16 -9.10
CA TYR A 160 7.90 -1.92 -9.40
C TYR A 160 6.73 -1.00 -9.73
N ILE A 161 5.77 -1.53 -10.48
CA ILE A 161 4.52 -0.83 -10.82
C ILE A 161 3.36 -1.49 -10.05
N THR A 162 2.47 -0.69 -9.50
CA THR A 162 1.22 -1.17 -8.90
C THR A 162 0.03 -0.74 -9.74
N VAL A 163 -0.70 -1.69 -10.29
CA VAL A 163 -1.97 -1.48 -11.00
C VAL A 163 -3.09 -1.35 -9.96
N ASN A 164 -3.58 -0.13 -9.76
CA ASN A 164 -4.59 0.17 -8.74
C ASN A 164 -5.99 0.24 -9.35
N ILE A 165 -6.72 -0.87 -9.28
CA ILE A 165 -8.10 -1.03 -9.76
C ILE A 165 -9.12 -1.09 -8.63
N SER A 166 -8.72 -0.79 -7.40
CA SER A 166 -9.48 -1.11 -6.19
C SER A 166 -10.01 0.11 -5.41
N SER A 167 -9.75 1.35 -5.88
CA SER A 167 -10.24 2.54 -5.19
C SER A 167 -11.76 2.65 -5.22
N PRO A 168 -12.44 2.82 -4.08
CA PRO A 168 -13.89 3.01 -4.04
C PRO A 168 -14.32 4.43 -4.41
N ASN A 169 -13.36 5.34 -4.60
CA ASN A 169 -13.61 6.78 -4.72
C ASN A 169 -13.60 7.28 -6.17
N THR A 170 -13.42 6.37 -7.13
CA THR A 170 -13.45 6.64 -8.57
C THR A 170 -14.53 5.74 -9.20
N PRO A 171 -15.60 6.30 -9.80
CA PRO A 171 -16.68 5.53 -10.39
C PRO A 171 -16.20 4.50 -11.42
N GLY A 172 -16.73 3.29 -11.36
CA GLY A 172 -16.42 2.21 -12.31
C GLY A 172 -14.99 1.69 -12.24
N LEU A 173 -14.17 2.11 -11.26
CA LEU A 173 -12.80 1.61 -11.16
C LEU A 173 -12.78 0.18 -10.61
N ARG A 174 -13.65 -0.13 -9.66
CA ARG A 174 -13.72 -1.48 -9.07
C ARG A 174 -14.26 -2.53 -10.04
N ASP A 175 -14.99 -2.10 -11.07
CA ASP A 175 -15.47 -3.00 -12.14
C ASP A 175 -14.26 -3.57 -12.94
N LEU A 176 -13.11 -2.90 -12.90
CA LEU A 176 -11.85 -3.40 -13.47
C LEU A 176 -11.24 -4.60 -12.72
N GLN A 177 -11.80 -4.99 -11.58
CA GLN A 177 -11.38 -6.21 -10.86
C GLN A 177 -12.00 -7.48 -11.45
N ASP A 178 -12.99 -7.34 -12.35
CA ASP A 178 -13.67 -8.46 -12.97
C ASP A 178 -12.92 -8.98 -14.19
N GLY A 179 -12.66 -10.26 -14.25
CA GLY A 179 -12.16 -11.11 -15.34
C GLY A 179 -11.58 -10.36 -16.55
N LYS A 180 -12.42 -10.14 -17.59
CA LYS A 180 -11.97 -9.53 -18.86
C LYS A 180 -11.47 -8.09 -18.69
N ALA A 181 -12.11 -7.27 -17.87
CA ALA A 181 -11.70 -5.87 -17.66
C ALA A 181 -10.32 -5.78 -16.95
N LEU A 182 -10.05 -6.71 -16.02
CA LEU A 182 -8.74 -6.85 -15.41
C LEU A 182 -7.67 -7.26 -16.44
N GLN A 183 -7.98 -8.27 -17.26
CA GLN A 183 -7.06 -8.72 -18.30
C GLN A 183 -6.74 -7.60 -19.32
N ASP A 184 -7.73 -6.84 -19.76
CA ASP A 184 -7.52 -5.70 -20.67
C ASP A 184 -6.64 -4.62 -20.04
N THR A 185 -6.85 -4.33 -18.75
CA THR A 185 -6.04 -3.37 -17.99
C THR A 185 -4.59 -3.85 -17.84
N LEU A 186 -4.37 -5.13 -17.54
CA LEU A 186 -3.02 -5.71 -17.45
C LEU A 186 -2.34 -5.78 -18.81
N ALA A 187 -3.04 -6.21 -19.87
CA ALA A 187 -2.51 -6.21 -21.22
C ALA A 187 -2.03 -4.81 -21.63
N ALA A 188 -2.83 -3.78 -21.35
CA ALA A 188 -2.47 -2.40 -21.62
C ALA A 188 -1.26 -1.94 -20.77
N THR A 189 -1.18 -2.33 -19.50
CA THR A 189 -0.03 -2.03 -18.65
C THR A 189 1.26 -2.66 -19.18
N PHE A 190 1.23 -3.95 -19.51
CA PHE A 190 2.41 -4.66 -20.05
C PHE A 190 2.80 -4.13 -21.44
N ALA A 191 1.83 -3.75 -22.28
CA ALA A 191 2.12 -3.08 -23.55
C ALA A 191 2.84 -1.74 -23.34
N GLY A 192 2.44 -0.96 -22.33
CA GLY A 192 3.13 0.27 -21.96
C GLY A 192 4.57 0.05 -21.45
N LEU A 193 4.79 -1.00 -20.64
CA LEU A 193 6.14 -1.39 -20.22
C LEU A 193 7.02 -1.78 -21.42
N ALA A 194 6.47 -2.56 -22.36
CA ALA A 194 7.18 -2.96 -23.57
C ALA A 194 7.51 -1.76 -24.48
N GLU A 195 6.60 -0.79 -24.61
CA GLU A 195 6.86 0.47 -25.33
C GLU A 195 8.02 1.26 -24.70
N ALA A 196 8.12 1.27 -23.38
CA ALA A 196 9.23 1.90 -22.65
C ALA A 196 10.53 1.08 -22.69
N ALA A 197 10.53 -0.10 -23.29
CA ALA A 197 11.63 -1.08 -23.24
C ALA A 197 12.06 -1.44 -21.80
N GLU A 198 11.10 -1.47 -20.87
CA GLU A 198 11.32 -1.71 -19.45
C GLU A 198 10.66 -3.03 -19.03
N THR A 199 11.36 -3.79 -18.19
CA THR A 199 10.83 -4.96 -17.50
C THR A 199 10.77 -4.66 -16.01
N LYS A 200 9.56 -4.48 -15.49
CA LYS A 200 9.34 -4.15 -14.06
C LYS A 200 8.40 -5.16 -13.43
N PRO A 201 8.64 -5.55 -12.17
CA PRO A 201 7.64 -6.28 -11.39
C PRO A 201 6.31 -5.52 -11.35
N VAL A 202 5.22 -6.19 -11.71
CA VAL A 202 3.86 -5.61 -11.68
C VAL A 202 3.08 -6.25 -10.55
N PHE A 203 2.53 -5.43 -9.66
CA PHE A 203 1.60 -5.86 -8.61
C PHE A 203 0.19 -5.36 -8.89
N VAL A 204 -0.81 -6.19 -8.58
CA VAL A 204 -2.23 -5.84 -8.70
C VAL A 204 -2.78 -5.54 -7.31
N LYS A 205 -3.34 -4.33 -7.11
CA LYS A 205 -3.91 -3.93 -5.82
C LYS A 205 -5.43 -4.11 -5.82
N LEU A 206 -5.91 -5.01 -4.94
CA LEU A 206 -7.31 -5.41 -4.86
C LEU A 206 -8.04 -4.83 -3.64
N ALA A 207 -9.38 -4.80 -3.72
CA ALA A 207 -10.23 -4.30 -2.66
C ALA A 207 -10.50 -5.37 -1.59
N PRO A 208 -10.69 -4.97 -0.32
CA PRO A 208 -11.02 -5.89 0.76
C PRO A 208 -12.49 -6.33 0.74
N ASP A 209 -13.32 -5.72 -0.11
CA ASP A 209 -14.76 -5.96 -0.17
C ASP A 209 -15.13 -7.09 -1.15
N LEU A 210 -14.15 -7.69 -1.82
CA LEU A 210 -14.34 -8.86 -2.65
C LEU A 210 -14.70 -10.07 -1.79
N THR A 211 -15.67 -10.88 -2.23
CA THR A 211 -15.89 -12.20 -1.64
C THR A 211 -14.67 -13.09 -1.91
N ALA A 212 -14.49 -14.17 -1.14
CA ALA A 212 -13.39 -15.10 -1.38
C ALA A 212 -13.38 -15.62 -2.83
N THR A 213 -14.55 -15.98 -3.37
CA THR A 213 -14.70 -16.41 -4.77
C THR A 213 -14.29 -15.31 -5.76
N ALA A 214 -14.77 -14.07 -5.58
CA ALA A 214 -14.41 -12.97 -6.48
C ALA A 214 -12.92 -12.61 -6.39
N LEU A 215 -12.32 -12.70 -5.21
CA LEU A 215 -10.88 -12.51 -5.04
C LEU A 215 -10.08 -13.56 -5.83
N VAL A 216 -10.44 -14.84 -5.69
CA VAL A 216 -9.81 -15.93 -6.43
C VAL A 216 -9.97 -15.75 -7.94
N GLN A 217 -11.16 -15.41 -8.43
CA GLN A 217 -11.39 -15.15 -9.86
C GLN A 217 -10.55 -13.98 -10.39
N SER A 218 -10.42 -12.89 -9.61
CA SER A 218 -9.52 -11.78 -9.97
C SER A 218 -8.05 -12.23 -10.02
N MET A 219 -7.65 -13.07 -9.07
CA MET A 219 -6.28 -13.62 -9.04
C MET A 219 -6.01 -14.55 -10.24
N GLU A 220 -6.94 -15.45 -10.57
CA GLU A 220 -6.86 -16.32 -11.75
C GLU A 220 -6.71 -15.51 -13.05
N ALA A 221 -7.52 -14.46 -13.20
CA ALA A 221 -7.44 -13.58 -14.36
C ALA A 221 -6.10 -12.85 -14.46
N ALA A 222 -5.55 -12.41 -13.31
CA ALA A 222 -4.27 -11.71 -13.26
C ALA A 222 -3.08 -12.63 -13.51
N LEU A 223 -3.12 -13.89 -13.07
CA LEU A 223 -2.07 -14.88 -13.27
C LEU A 223 -1.91 -15.36 -14.74
N GLN A 224 -2.78 -14.91 -15.65
CA GLN A 224 -2.55 -15.07 -17.09
C GLN A 224 -1.42 -14.16 -17.61
N PHE A 225 -0.94 -13.25 -16.77
CA PHE A 225 0.16 -12.33 -17.07
C PHE A 225 1.32 -12.58 -16.12
N ASP A 226 2.53 -12.17 -16.52
CA ASP A 226 3.75 -12.27 -15.71
C ASP A 226 3.77 -11.21 -14.60
N ILE A 227 2.77 -11.26 -13.68
CA ILE A 227 2.71 -10.38 -12.54
C ILE A 227 3.63 -10.86 -11.42
N ALA A 228 4.22 -9.93 -10.68
CA ALA A 228 5.03 -10.24 -9.50
C ALA A 228 4.18 -10.63 -8.28
N GLY A 229 2.92 -10.18 -8.22
CA GLY A 229 2.04 -10.53 -7.13
C GLY A 229 0.89 -9.56 -6.89
N PHE A 230 0.38 -9.60 -5.66
CA PHE A 230 -0.81 -8.85 -5.24
C PHE A 230 -0.51 -7.94 -4.06
N ILE A 231 -1.21 -6.78 -4.00
CA ILE A 231 -1.24 -5.92 -2.82
C ILE A 231 -2.63 -6.02 -2.20
N LEU A 232 -2.71 -6.61 -1.02
CA LEU A 232 -3.93 -6.90 -0.29
C LEU A 232 -3.93 -6.20 1.07
N THR A 233 -4.71 -5.10 1.28
CA THR A 233 -5.79 -4.62 0.41
C THR A 233 -5.79 -3.09 0.29
N ASN A 234 -6.73 -2.54 -0.51
CA ASN A 234 -7.11 -1.14 -0.48
C ASN A 234 -8.03 -0.87 0.74
N THR A 235 -8.72 0.28 0.76
CA THR A 235 -9.70 0.67 1.78
C THR A 235 -11.05 -0.01 1.53
N THR A 236 -11.86 -0.20 2.60
CA THR A 236 -13.20 -0.81 2.51
C THR A 236 -14.32 0.24 2.45
N ILE A 237 -15.41 -0.10 1.79
CA ILE A 237 -16.68 0.64 1.87
C ILE A 237 -17.55 0.15 3.04
N ALA A 238 -17.22 -0.99 3.62
CA ALA A 238 -17.95 -1.50 4.79
C ALA A 238 -17.83 -0.55 5.98
N ARG A 239 -18.86 -0.57 6.82
CA ARG A 239 -18.92 0.18 8.08
C ARG A 239 -19.21 -0.82 9.19
N PRO A 240 -18.16 -1.36 9.84
CA PRO A 240 -18.34 -2.25 10.99
C PRO A 240 -19.17 -1.59 12.08
N ALA A 241 -20.10 -2.35 12.68
CA ALA A 241 -21.05 -1.83 13.67
C ALA A 241 -20.39 -1.33 14.98
N HIS A 242 -19.13 -1.68 15.22
CA HIS A 242 -18.38 -1.26 16.42
C HIS A 242 -17.70 0.11 16.27
N LEU A 243 -17.83 0.79 15.13
CA LEU A 243 -17.30 2.14 14.97
C LEU A 243 -17.99 3.12 15.92
N GLN A 244 -17.20 3.99 16.55
CA GLN A 244 -17.66 4.91 17.59
C GLN A 244 -17.62 6.37 17.17
N SER A 245 -16.81 6.71 16.17
CA SER A 245 -16.63 8.08 15.75
C SER A 245 -17.90 8.69 15.17
N ARG A 246 -18.12 9.98 15.43
CA ARG A 246 -19.19 10.76 14.78
C ARG A 246 -19.15 10.76 13.25
N TYR A 247 -18.00 10.43 12.66
CA TYR A 247 -17.79 10.35 11.21
C TYR A 247 -18.02 8.95 10.63
N GLN A 248 -18.47 7.98 11.44
CA GLN A 248 -18.64 6.58 11.01
C GLN A 248 -19.51 6.39 9.77
N SER A 249 -20.49 7.29 9.54
CA SER A 249 -21.41 7.25 8.41
C SER A 249 -20.93 7.98 7.16
N GLU A 250 -19.75 8.63 7.21
CA GLU A 250 -19.20 9.34 6.06
C GLU A 250 -18.93 8.40 4.88
N GLN A 251 -19.24 8.85 3.67
CA GLN A 251 -18.92 8.12 2.45
C GLN A 251 -17.43 8.12 2.16
N GLY A 252 -16.93 7.04 1.54
CA GLY A 252 -15.53 6.88 1.15
C GLY A 252 -14.91 5.59 1.65
N GLY A 253 -13.64 5.40 1.39
CA GLY A 253 -12.88 4.25 1.85
C GLY A 253 -12.45 4.39 3.30
N LEU A 254 -12.82 3.42 4.14
CA LEU A 254 -12.38 3.28 5.52
C LEU A 254 -11.04 2.54 5.56
N SER A 255 -10.09 3.05 6.32
CA SER A 255 -8.75 2.50 6.53
C SER A 255 -8.34 2.54 8.01
N GLY A 256 -7.21 1.93 8.35
CA GLY A 256 -6.75 1.80 9.73
C GLY A 256 -7.22 0.50 10.39
N ARG A 257 -7.33 0.48 11.72
CA ARG A 257 -7.64 -0.72 12.51
C ARG A 257 -8.89 -1.49 12.06
N PRO A 258 -10.02 -0.84 11.70
CA PRO A 258 -11.22 -1.57 11.28
C PRO A 258 -11.05 -2.42 10.02
N VAL A 259 -10.03 -2.15 9.18
CA VAL A 259 -9.76 -2.94 7.95
C VAL A 259 -8.95 -4.20 8.27
N LYS A 260 -8.42 -4.35 9.46
CA LYS A 260 -7.50 -5.42 9.86
C LYS A 260 -8.04 -6.81 9.51
N ALA A 261 -9.25 -7.13 9.98
CA ALA A 261 -9.85 -8.43 9.76
C ALA A 261 -10.14 -8.72 8.26
N PHE A 262 -10.56 -7.71 7.50
CA PHE A 262 -10.78 -7.83 6.05
C PHE A 262 -9.47 -8.15 5.31
N SER A 263 -8.41 -7.40 5.63
CA SER A 263 -7.08 -7.64 5.06
C SER A 263 -6.53 -9.01 5.42
N GLU A 264 -6.69 -9.46 6.68
CA GLU A 264 -6.29 -10.79 7.14
C GLU A 264 -6.98 -11.89 6.35
N ALA A 265 -8.30 -11.79 6.20
CA ALA A 265 -9.09 -12.75 5.42
C ALA A 265 -8.65 -12.79 3.94
N SER A 266 -8.45 -11.61 3.33
CA SER A 266 -7.98 -11.52 1.93
C SER A 266 -6.59 -12.14 1.75
N VAL A 267 -5.65 -11.88 2.67
CA VAL A 267 -4.31 -12.49 2.62
C VAL A 267 -4.38 -14.01 2.80
N ALA A 268 -5.14 -14.50 3.78
CA ALA A 268 -5.30 -15.94 4.00
C ALA A 268 -5.90 -16.66 2.78
N THR A 269 -6.98 -16.09 2.19
CA THR A 269 -7.58 -16.62 0.96
C THR A 269 -6.57 -16.65 -0.20
N ALA A 270 -5.83 -15.55 -0.39
CA ALA A 270 -4.84 -15.47 -1.44
C ALA A 270 -3.70 -16.47 -1.27
N MET A 271 -3.18 -16.63 -0.05
CA MET A 271 -2.09 -17.57 0.21
C MET A 271 -2.53 -19.03 0.04
N THR A 272 -3.77 -19.37 0.42
CA THR A 272 -4.36 -20.69 0.14
C THR A 272 -4.41 -20.93 -1.37
N PHE A 273 -4.96 -20.00 -2.13
CA PHE A 273 -5.07 -20.10 -3.58
C PHE A 273 -3.69 -20.22 -4.27
N ILE A 274 -2.73 -19.36 -3.91
CA ILE A 274 -1.36 -19.38 -4.46
C ILE A 274 -0.71 -20.75 -4.22
N LYS A 275 -0.88 -21.32 -3.04
CA LYS A 275 -0.36 -22.64 -2.68
C LYS A 275 -1.02 -23.75 -3.48
N GLU A 276 -2.35 -23.75 -3.61
CA GLU A 276 -3.12 -24.74 -4.37
C GLU A 276 -2.78 -24.72 -5.86
N GLN A 277 -2.56 -23.54 -6.43
CA GLN A 277 -2.17 -23.36 -7.84
C GLN A 277 -0.67 -23.55 -8.08
N ASN A 278 0.14 -23.73 -7.03
CA ASN A 278 1.61 -23.72 -7.10
C ASN A 278 2.14 -22.48 -7.88
N ALA A 279 1.47 -21.34 -7.67
CA ALA A 279 1.79 -20.11 -8.38
C ALA A 279 3.01 -19.40 -7.76
N SER A 280 3.87 -18.86 -8.60
CA SER A 280 5.06 -18.10 -8.17
C SER A 280 4.74 -16.61 -8.18
N CYS A 281 4.04 -16.14 -7.15
CA CYS A 281 3.75 -14.72 -6.96
C CYS A 281 3.74 -14.34 -5.49
N ASP A 282 4.05 -13.08 -5.20
CA ASP A 282 4.15 -12.56 -3.84
C ASP A 282 2.88 -11.85 -3.38
N VAL A 283 2.70 -11.74 -2.07
CA VAL A 283 1.65 -10.92 -1.46
C VAL A 283 2.28 -9.85 -0.59
N ILE A 284 1.96 -8.58 -0.87
CA ILE A 284 2.25 -7.45 0.02
C ILE A 284 0.96 -7.17 0.81
N ALA A 285 0.99 -7.39 2.13
CA ALA A 285 -0.19 -7.23 2.97
C ALA A 285 -0.37 -5.77 3.43
N VAL A 286 -1.58 -5.22 3.28
CA VAL A 286 -1.91 -3.84 3.64
C VAL A 286 -3.26 -3.80 4.35
N GLY A 287 -3.36 -3.04 5.43
CA GLY A 287 -4.62 -2.80 6.16
C GLY A 287 -4.55 -3.22 7.61
N GLY A 288 -4.74 -2.24 8.51
CA GLY A 288 -4.76 -2.43 9.96
C GLY A 288 -3.40 -2.79 10.58
N ILE A 289 -2.29 -2.48 9.92
CA ILE A 289 -0.94 -2.71 10.44
C ILE A 289 -0.54 -1.50 11.28
N GLU A 290 -0.27 -1.74 12.57
CA GLU A 290 0.03 -0.72 13.58
C GLU A 290 1.21 -1.10 14.49
N THR A 291 1.60 -2.38 14.53
CA THR A 291 2.60 -2.94 15.45
C THR A 291 3.52 -3.94 14.75
N GLY A 292 4.64 -4.27 15.38
CA GLY A 292 5.51 -5.37 14.91
C GLY A 292 4.80 -6.72 14.89
N GLN A 293 3.91 -6.96 15.84
CA GLN A 293 3.08 -8.15 15.90
C GLN A 293 2.16 -8.29 14.67
N ASP A 294 1.58 -7.17 14.19
CA ASP A 294 0.77 -7.19 12.96
C ASP A 294 1.60 -7.59 11.74
N VAL A 295 2.84 -7.10 11.65
CA VAL A 295 3.76 -7.48 10.57
C VAL A 295 4.11 -8.96 10.66
N LEU A 296 4.55 -9.44 11.82
CA LEU A 296 4.91 -10.86 12.05
C LEU A 296 3.75 -11.80 11.70
N MET A 297 2.54 -11.44 12.10
CA MET A 297 1.33 -12.19 11.79
C MET A 297 1.11 -12.30 10.27
N ARG A 298 1.28 -11.21 9.50
CA ARG A 298 1.14 -11.23 8.05
C ARG A 298 2.23 -12.06 7.36
N LEU A 299 3.48 -11.96 7.85
CA LEU A 299 4.58 -12.78 7.36
C LEU A 299 4.31 -14.27 7.65
N ALA A 300 3.86 -14.61 8.86
CA ALA A 300 3.52 -15.99 9.21
C ALA A 300 2.41 -16.57 8.32
N LEU A 301 1.42 -15.77 7.90
CA LEU A 301 0.41 -16.16 6.90
C LEU A 301 0.98 -16.37 5.49
N GLY A 302 2.20 -15.90 5.21
CA GLY A 302 2.86 -16.06 3.91
C GLY A 302 3.02 -14.78 3.10
N ALA A 303 2.61 -13.61 3.61
CA ALA A 303 2.93 -12.35 2.95
C ALA A 303 4.45 -12.15 2.90
N SER A 304 4.98 -11.68 1.77
CA SER A 304 6.41 -11.41 1.58
C SER A 304 6.84 -10.10 2.24
N ALA A 305 5.93 -9.14 2.33
CA ALA A 305 6.13 -7.85 3.00
C ALA A 305 4.78 -7.24 3.41
N THR A 306 4.85 -6.10 4.07
CA THR A 306 3.68 -5.35 4.50
C THR A 306 3.80 -3.88 4.11
N GLN A 307 2.65 -3.19 4.03
CA GLN A 307 2.62 -1.73 3.88
C GLN A 307 1.64 -1.12 4.89
N LEU A 308 1.91 0.11 5.33
CA LEU A 308 0.99 0.90 6.15
C LEU A 308 0.90 2.35 5.67
N TYR A 309 -0.21 3.03 6.05
CA TYR A 309 -0.36 4.48 5.87
C TYR A 309 -1.12 5.11 7.03
N SER A 310 -2.36 4.68 7.32
CA SER A 310 -3.23 5.34 8.33
C SER A 310 -2.58 5.39 9.71
N ALA A 311 -1.92 4.32 10.12
CA ALA A 311 -1.21 4.24 11.39
C ALA A 311 -0.08 5.29 11.48
N LEU A 312 0.67 5.54 10.40
CA LEU A 312 1.69 6.59 10.36
C LEU A 312 1.07 7.96 10.65
N SER A 313 -0.05 8.28 9.99
CA SER A 313 -0.75 9.55 10.16
C SER A 313 -1.37 9.75 11.55
N LEU A 314 -1.70 8.65 12.24
CA LEU A 314 -2.33 8.68 13.56
C LEU A 314 -1.30 8.61 14.71
N GLN A 315 -0.22 7.86 14.52
CA GLN A 315 0.77 7.56 15.58
C GLN A 315 2.09 8.33 15.42
N GLY A 316 2.31 8.97 14.28
CA GLY A 316 3.46 9.82 14.02
C GLY A 316 4.65 9.15 13.33
N PRO A 317 5.68 9.93 12.98
CA PRO A 317 6.74 9.53 12.07
C PRO A 317 7.79 8.59 12.69
N ASP A 318 7.74 8.31 13.98
CA ASP A 318 8.59 7.32 14.66
C ASP A 318 8.03 5.88 14.59
N LEU A 319 6.83 5.70 14.05
CA LEU A 319 6.15 4.41 13.99
C LEU A 319 6.96 3.33 13.24
N PRO A 320 7.55 3.59 12.05
CA PRO A 320 8.30 2.55 11.34
C PRO A 320 9.45 1.98 12.17
N ALA A 321 10.22 2.87 12.81
CA ALA A 321 11.34 2.44 13.65
C ALA A 321 10.89 1.61 14.86
N ARG A 322 9.77 1.98 15.50
CA ARG A 322 9.22 1.19 16.62
C ARG A 322 8.81 -0.22 16.16
N ILE A 323 8.08 -0.32 15.06
CA ILE A 323 7.65 -1.60 14.49
C ILE A 323 8.87 -2.49 14.17
N LEU A 324 9.90 -1.93 13.53
CA LEU A 324 11.09 -2.70 13.16
C LEU A 324 11.91 -3.12 14.38
N THR A 325 11.98 -2.29 15.41
CA THR A 325 12.63 -2.64 16.69
C THR A 325 11.88 -3.78 17.39
N ASP A 326 10.54 -3.74 17.41
CA ASP A 326 9.73 -4.81 17.99
C ASP A 326 9.93 -6.15 17.25
N ILE A 327 10.01 -6.12 15.90
CA ILE A 327 10.29 -7.31 15.08
C ILE A 327 11.67 -7.88 15.39
N ALA A 328 12.70 -7.03 15.44
CA ALA A 328 14.07 -7.46 15.76
C ALA A 328 14.13 -8.09 17.16
N ALA A 329 13.52 -7.45 18.16
CA ALA A 329 13.44 -8.01 19.52
C ALA A 329 12.70 -9.35 19.59
N PHE A 330 11.69 -9.55 18.76
CA PHE A 330 11.01 -10.85 18.62
C PHE A 330 11.96 -11.89 18.03
N CYS A 331 12.64 -11.56 16.94
CA CYS A 331 13.62 -12.47 16.30
C CYS A 331 14.74 -12.87 17.27
N ASP A 332 15.29 -11.92 18.02
CA ASP A 332 16.33 -12.19 19.01
C ASP A 332 15.84 -13.15 20.11
N ARG A 333 14.64 -12.91 20.67
CA ARG A 333 14.06 -13.77 21.71
C ARG A 333 13.82 -15.20 21.25
N HIS A 334 13.47 -15.39 19.98
CA HIS A 334 13.14 -16.68 19.40
C HIS A 334 14.26 -17.29 18.56
N HIS A 335 15.45 -16.70 18.59
CA HIS A 335 16.65 -17.18 17.84
C HIS A 335 16.40 -17.30 16.33
N ILE A 336 15.55 -16.41 15.76
CA ILE A 336 15.25 -16.34 14.34
C ILE A 336 16.32 -15.49 13.66
N THR A 337 17.05 -16.08 12.73
CA THR A 337 18.16 -15.42 12.04
C THR A 337 17.76 -14.74 10.74
N SER A 338 16.63 -15.17 10.17
CA SER A 338 16.09 -14.62 8.93
C SER A 338 14.56 -14.60 8.96
N LEU A 339 13.94 -13.54 8.46
CA LEU A 339 12.48 -13.46 8.34
C LEU A 339 11.92 -14.52 7.38
N SER A 340 12.72 -15.12 6.52
CA SER A 340 12.29 -16.27 5.70
C SER A 340 11.90 -17.50 6.53
N GLU A 341 12.38 -17.61 7.77
CA GLU A 341 11.99 -18.66 8.72
C GLU A 341 10.56 -18.47 9.26
N ILE A 342 10.01 -17.25 9.12
CA ILE A 342 8.65 -16.89 9.56
C ILE A 342 7.64 -17.01 8.42
N ILE A 343 8.03 -16.62 7.19
CA ILE A 343 7.12 -16.51 6.07
C ILE A 343 6.46 -17.86 5.76
N GLY A 344 5.11 -17.88 5.84
CA GLY A 344 4.31 -19.06 5.50
C GLY A 344 4.33 -20.19 6.53
N THR A 345 4.73 -19.91 7.77
CA THR A 345 4.74 -20.93 8.85
C THR A 345 3.37 -21.24 9.44
N ALA A 346 2.37 -20.38 9.20
CA ALA A 346 1.00 -20.57 9.67
C ALA A 346 0.05 -20.88 8.51
N ALA A 347 -0.82 -21.86 8.70
CA ALA A 347 -1.84 -22.23 7.73
C ALA A 347 -3.15 -21.44 7.93
N THR A 348 -3.39 -20.92 9.14
CA THR A 348 -4.61 -20.19 9.50
C THR A 348 -4.29 -18.84 10.15
N ILE A 349 -5.31 -17.97 10.18
CA ILE A 349 -5.23 -16.67 10.85
C ILE A 349 -4.97 -16.85 12.35
N GLU A 350 -5.60 -17.83 12.97
CA GLU A 350 -5.45 -18.14 14.39
C GLU A 350 -4.02 -18.60 14.73
N GLU A 351 -3.45 -19.47 13.92
CA GLU A 351 -2.05 -19.91 14.07
C GLU A 351 -1.08 -18.74 13.90
N ALA A 352 -1.30 -17.89 12.89
CA ALA A 352 -0.46 -16.72 12.65
C ALA A 352 -0.54 -15.71 13.81
N ARG A 353 -1.72 -15.49 14.38
CA ARG A 353 -1.90 -14.65 15.57
C ARG A 353 -1.21 -15.24 16.79
N ALA A 354 -1.37 -16.55 17.00
CA ALA A 354 -0.71 -17.26 18.10
C ALA A 354 0.80 -17.23 17.96
N PHE A 355 1.33 -17.38 16.74
CA PHE A 355 2.77 -17.24 16.46
C PHE A 355 3.27 -15.85 16.84
N ALA A 356 2.62 -14.80 16.34
CA ALA A 356 3.05 -13.42 16.55
C ALA A 356 2.87 -12.92 18.00
N ALA A 357 2.09 -13.64 18.83
CA ALA A 357 1.85 -13.32 20.23
C ALA A 357 2.88 -13.95 21.20
N ARG A 358 3.79 -14.80 20.71
CA ARG A 358 4.89 -15.41 21.50
C ARG A 358 5.89 -14.34 21.92
#